data_b6868949b0dab416c643a85c9332ffb2
#
_entry.id   b6868949b0dab416c643a85c9332ffb2
#
_cell.length_a   1.000
_cell.length_b   1.000
_cell.length_c   1.000
_cell.angle_alpha   90.00
_cell.angle_beta   90.00
_cell.angle_gamma   90.00
#
_symmetry.space_group_name_H-M   'P 1'
#
loop_
_entity.id
_entity.type
_entity.pdbx_description
1 polymer ?
#
loop_
_entity_poly.entity_id
_entity_poly.type
_entity_poly.pdbx_seq_one_letter_code
_entity_poly.pdbx_strand_id
1 'polypeptide(L)'
;MILYFSKSDVEELVSNKAEALEANPLTVAFEKELDKMVMNYSYKPLLLLALFSKESLSAEVEEIIDFYFAYYSGRAEKGQVVEKGDSSFIQNPGDRLAARRTILRYPVSVLAKKCFVVYDKEHDTVSVNSLLANDRQHINASYVRSRCMELLDKYYYTAE
;
A
#
# COMPACT_ATOMS: atom_id res chain seq x y z
N MET A 1 -34.83 1.17 3.49
CA MET A 1 -35.11 0.87 3.82
C MET A 1 -35.46 0.45 5.01
N ILE A 2 -35.42 0.97 5.91
CA ILE A 2 -35.82 0.62 7.08
C ILE A 2 -37.18 0.89 7.11
N LEU A 3 -37.98 0.03 7.24
CA LEU A 3 -39.20 0.25 6.97
C LEU A 3 -40.03 0.06 8.10
N TYR A 4 -40.62 -0.88 8.43
CA TYR A 4 -41.53 -1.10 9.34
C TYR A 4 -41.08 -2.02 10.30
N PHE A 5 -40.08 -1.70 10.96
CA PHE A 5 -39.48 -2.55 11.93
C PHE A 5 -40.08 -2.30 13.32
N SER A 6 -40.10 -3.32 14.14
CA SER A 6 -40.40 -3.18 15.56
C SER A 6 -39.26 -2.38 16.19
N LYS A 7 -39.45 -1.92 17.44
CA LYS A 7 -38.41 -1.22 18.14
C LYS A 7 -37.12 -2.04 18.21
N SER A 8 -37.25 -3.35 18.49
CA SER A 8 -36.12 -4.26 18.53
C SER A 8 -35.42 -4.37 17.18
N ASP A 9 -36.22 -4.47 16.10
CA ASP A 9 -35.68 -4.55 14.75
C ASP A 9 -34.95 -3.28 14.37
N VAL A 10 -35.47 -2.13 14.75
CA VAL A 10 -34.82 -0.84 14.50
C VAL A 10 -33.51 -0.74 15.25
N GLU A 11 -33.50 -1.15 16.52
CA GLU A 11 -32.25 -1.15 17.31
C GLU A 11 -31.21 -2.08 16.71
N GLU A 12 -31.61 -3.27 16.30
CA GLU A 12 -30.72 -4.20 15.66
C GLU A 12 -30.20 -3.65 14.34
N LEU A 13 -31.07 -3.06 13.54
CA LEU A 13 -30.67 -2.47 12.28
C LEU A 13 -29.71 -1.31 12.46
N VAL A 14 -29.94 -0.46 13.45
CA VAL A 14 -29.04 0.64 13.77
C VAL A 14 -27.70 0.10 14.23
N SER A 15 -27.68 -0.93 15.06
CA SER A 15 -26.45 -1.56 15.53
C SER A 15 -25.69 -2.18 14.35
N ASN A 16 -26.37 -2.93 13.47
CA ASN A 16 -25.76 -3.53 12.30
C ASN A 16 -25.22 -2.47 11.34
N LYS A 17 -25.93 -1.39 11.19
CA LYS A 17 -25.50 -0.27 10.35
C LYS A 17 -24.28 0.42 10.94
N ALA A 18 -24.22 0.58 12.26
CA ALA A 18 -23.07 1.13 12.94
C ALA A 18 -21.86 0.22 12.74
N GLU A 19 -22.04 -1.09 12.88
CA GLU A 19 -20.99 -2.05 12.62
C GLU A 19 -20.50 -2.00 11.18
N ALA A 20 -21.43 -1.84 10.23
CA ALA A 20 -21.08 -1.70 8.82
C ALA A 20 -20.34 -0.39 8.53
N LEU A 21 -20.54 0.65 9.34
CA LEU A 21 -19.84 1.91 9.21
C LEU A 21 -18.48 1.89 9.89
N GLU A 22 -18.25 0.96 10.78
CA GLU A 22 -16.95 0.81 11.41
C GLU A 22 -16.00 0.07 10.46
N ALA A 23 -14.77 0.55 10.40
CA ALA A 23 -13.74 -0.13 9.65
C ALA A 23 -13.48 -1.50 10.26
N ASN A 24 -13.24 -2.52 9.44
CA ASN A 24 -12.84 -3.82 9.96
C ASN A 24 -11.47 -3.71 10.66
N PRO A 25 -11.11 -4.68 11.51
CA PRO A 25 -9.85 -4.61 12.25
C PRO A 25 -8.61 -4.47 11.36
N LEU A 26 -8.63 -5.06 10.19
CA LEU A 26 -7.51 -4.94 9.26
C LEU A 26 -7.41 -3.52 8.70
N THR A 27 -8.54 -2.87 8.40
CA THR A 27 -8.56 -1.48 7.95
C THR A 27 -8.00 -0.56 9.02
N VAL A 28 -8.40 -0.77 10.29
CA VAL A 28 -7.87 0.01 11.42
C VAL A 28 -6.35 -0.17 11.52
N ALA A 29 -5.88 -1.41 11.40
CA ALA A 29 -4.44 -1.70 11.45
C ALA A 29 -3.70 -1.05 10.27
N PHE A 30 -4.29 -1.05 9.09
CA PHE A 30 -3.71 -0.43 7.90
C PHE A 30 -3.59 1.09 8.06
N GLU A 31 -4.62 1.73 8.58
CA GLU A 31 -4.58 3.17 8.86
C GLU A 31 -3.48 3.52 9.86
N LYS A 32 -3.32 2.70 10.90
CA LYS A 32 -2.24 2.88 11.87
C LYS A 32 -0.87 2.70 11.21
N GLU A 33 -0.75 1.75 10.31
CA GLU A 33 0.50 1.55 9.56
C GLU A 33 0.84 2.80 8.74
N LEU A 34 -0.15 3.37 8.05
CA LEU A 34 0.06 4.59 7.27
C LEU A 34 0.47 5.77 8.16
N ASP A 35 -0.03 5.84 9.39
CA ASP A 35 0.30 6.91 10.32
C ASP A 35 1.68 6.76 10.94
N LYS A 36 2.12 5.54 11.18
CA LYS A 36 3.33 5.25 11.94
C LYS A 36 4.32 4.35 11.20
N MET A 37 4.28 4.36 9.88
CA MET A 37 5.15 3.49 9.09
C MET A 37 6.63 3.77 9.38
N VAL A 38 7.34 2.71 9.75
CA VAL A 38 8.79 2.78 9.92
C VAL A 38 9.43 2.57 8.56
N MET A 39 10.27 3.51 8.15
CA MET A 39 10.87 3.48 6.82
C MET A 39 12.38 3.44 6.90
N ASN A 40 12.95 2.29 6.59
CA ASN A 40 14.39 2.16 6.41
C ASN A 40 14.78 2.56 4.98
N TYR A 41 13.87 2.33 4.03
CA TYR A 41 13.98 2.71 2.62
C TYR A 41 12.62 3.21 2.14
N SER A 42 12.56 3.70 0.92
CA SER A 42 11.32 4.19 0.30
C SER A 42 10.37 3.07 -0.13
N TYR A 43 10.71 1.82 0.12
CA TYR A 43 10.08 0.68 -0.55
C TYR A 43 8.61 0.46 -0.22
N LYS A 44 8.20 0.56 1.05
CA LYS A 44 6.81 0.27 1.44
C LYS A 44 5.80 1.24 0.87
N PRO A 45 5.98 2.57 0.99
CA PRO A 45 5.02 3.47 0.37
C PRO A 45 5.04 3.40 -1.14
N LEU A 46 6.16 3.07 -1.77
CA LEU A 46 6.19 2.87 -3.22
C LEU A 46 5.36 1.67 -3.66
N LEU A 47 5.42 0.57 -2.90
CA LEU A 47 4.59 -0.60 -3.20
C LEU A 47 3.11 -0.23 -3.12
N LEU A 48 2.72 0.45 -2.05
CA LEU A 48 1.33 0.86 -1.87
C LEU A 48 0.89 1.83 -2.96
N LEU A 49 1.76 2.76 -3.38
CA LEU A 49 1.46 3.65 -4.50
C LEU A 49 1.24 2.86 -5.79
N ALA A 50 2.09 1.87 -6.06
CA ALA A 50 1.96 1.05 -7.26
C ALA A 50 0.62 0.32 -7.28
N LEU A 51 0.20 -0.24 -6.14
CA LEU A 51 -1.06 -0.97 -6.06
C LEU A 51 -2.27 -0.05 -6.07
N PHE A 52 -2.23 1.04 -5.29
CA PHE A 52 -3.36 1.96 -5.19
C PHE A 52 -3.49 2.91 -6.38
N SER A 53 -2.54 2.90 -7.32
CA SER A 53 -2.70 3.59 -8.59
C SER A 53 -3.44 2.73 -9.63
N LYS A 54 -3.70 1.46 -9.30
CA LYS A 54 -4.50 0.57 -10.13
C LYS A 54 -5.91 0.51 -9.57
N GLU A 55 -6.89 0.59 -10.44
CA GLU A 55 -8.29 0.46 -10.02
C GLU A 55 -8.56 -0.91 -9.41
N SER A 56 -7.88 -1.94 -9.92
CA SER A 56 -7.99 -3.30 -9.42
C SER A 56 -7.30 -3.52 -8.07
N LEU A 57 -6.47 -2.57 -7.61
CA LEU A 57 -5.64 -2.70 -6.42
C LEU A 57 -4.73 -3.92 -6.47
N SER A 58 -4.30 -4.27 -7.67
CA SER A 58 -3.48 -5.45 -7.94
C SER A 58 -2.54 -5.14 -9.11
N ALA A 59 -1.34 -5.68 -9.08
CA ALA A 59 -0.36 -5.48 -10.13
C ALA A 59 0.56 -6.69 -10.25
N GLU A 60 0.98 -6.99 -11.46
CA GLU A 60 2.01 -7.99 -11.68
C GLU A 60 3.34 -7.47 -11.14
N VAL A 61 4.21 -8.36 -10.68
CA VAL A 61 5.50 -7.96 -10.13
C VAL A 61 6.30 -7.16 -11.16
N GLU A 62 6.25 -7.53 -12.44
CA GLU A 62 6.95 -6.79 -13.48
C GLU A 62 6.46 -5.35 -13.62
N GLU A 63 5.16 -5.11 -13.46
CA GLU A 63 4.62 -3.76 -13.45
C GLU A 63 5.10 -2.96 -12.22
N ILE A 64 5.21 -3.64 -11.08
CA ILE A 64 5.72 -3.02 -9.86
C ILE A 64 7.19 -2.62 -10.03
N ILE A 65 7.99 -3.48 -10.65
CA ILE A 65 9.39 -3.16 -10.96
C ILE A 65 9.47 -1.91 -11.84
N ASP A 66 8.64 -1.86 -12.88
CA ASP A 66 8.58 -0.68 -13.76
C ASP A 66 8.22 0.58 -12.99
N PHE A 67 7.29 0.46 -12.05
CA PHE A 67 6.86 1.58 -11.21
C PHE A 67 8.02 2.10 -10.36
N TYR A 68 8.78 1.22 -9.73
CA TYR A 68 9.94 1.60 -8.92
C TYR A 68 11.01 2.28 -9.78
N PHE A 69 11.32 1.68 -10.93
CA PHE A 69 12.32 2.26 -11.83
C PHE A 69 11.89 3.64 -12.33
N ALA A 70 10.62 3.81 -12.69
CA ALA A 70 10.12 5.09 -13.15
C ALA A 70 10.20 6.15 -12.04
N TYR A 71 9.85 5.78 -10.83
CA TYR A 71 9.91 6.69 -9.69
C TYR A 71 11.36 7.15 -9.43
N TYR A 72 12.29 6.20 -9.38
CA TYR A 72 13.70 6.52 -9.12
C TYR A 72 14.32 7.30 -10.28
N SER A 73 14.00 6.97 -11.52
CA SER A 73 14.44 7.74 -12.68
C SER A 73 13.95 9.19 -12.62
N GLY A 74 12.71 9.38 -12.23
CA GLY A 74 12.13 10.71 -12.08
C GLY A 74 12.87 11.54 -11.04
N ARG A 75 13.25 10.92 -9.93
CA ARG A 75 14.05 11.62 -8.91
C ARG A 75 15.45 11.98 -9.44
N ALA A 76 16.09 11.02 -10.11
CA ALA A 76 17.43 11.23 -10.67
C ALA A 76 17.44 12.37 -11.70
N GLU A 77 16.42 12.43 -12.56
CA GLU A 77 16.29 13.49 -13.56
C GLU A 77 16.16 14.88 -12.95
N LYS A 78 15.56 14.96 -11.74
CA LYS A 78 15.41 16.21 -11.01
C LYS A 78 16.61 16.52 -10.12
N GLY A 79 17.66 15.70 -10.16
CA GLY A 79 18.82 15.87 -9.31
C GLY A 79 18.55 15.58 -7.83
N GLN A 80 17.49 14.84 -7.53
CA GLN A 80 17.11 14.50 -6.16
C GLN A 80 17.74 13.17 -5.74
N VAL A 81 17.92 12.99 -4.44
CA VAL A 81 18.41 11.71 -3.90
C VAL A 81 17.44 10.60 -4.32
N VAL A 82 17.98 9.54 -4.90
CA VAL A 82 17.16 8.41 -5.37
C VAL A 82 16.86 7.46 -4.22
N GLU A 83 17.90 7.00 -3.52
CA GLU A 83 17.78 6.11 -2.37
C GLU A 83 19.11 6.11 -1.62
N LYS A 84 19.14 5.44 -0.45
CA LYS A 84 20.38 5.25 0.29
C LYS A 84 21.36 4.44 -0.54
N GLY A 85 22.67 4.76 -0.38
CA GLY A 85 23.71 4.14 -1.18
C GLY A 85 23.80 2.64 -1.10
N ASP A 86 23.36 2.03 0.01
CA ASP A 86 23.37 0.57 0.15
C ASP A 86 22.13 -0.11 -0.42
N SER A 87 21.18 0.66 -0.94
CA SER A 87 19.99 0.10 -1.58
C SER A 87 20.37 -0.71 -2.82
N SER A 88 19.68 -1.84 -3.00
CA SER A 88 19.83 -2.66 -4.19
C SER A 88 19.59 -1.86 -5.48
N PHE A 89 18.69 -0.89 -5.45
CA PHE A 89 18.40 -0.05 -6.61
C PHE A 89 19.57 0.87 -6.96
N ILE A 90 20.42 1.18 -6.00
CA ILE A 90 21.63 1.98 -6.22
C ILE A 90 22.80 1.07 -6.59
N GLN A 91 22.94 -0.07 -5.88
CA GLN A 91 24.05 -1.00 -6.10
C GLN A 91 23.91 -1.79 -7.41
N ASN A 92 22.70 -2.02 -7.87
CA ASN A 92 22.42 -2.81 -9.07
C ASN A 92 21.44 -2.05 -9.97
N PRO A 93 21.85 -0.88 -10.50
CA PRO A 93 20.92 -0.03 -11.26
C PRO A 93 20.45 -0.73 -12.54
N GLY A 94 19.13 -0.70 -12.76
CA GLY A 94 18.53 -1.31 -13.92
C GLY A 94 18.45 -2.83 -13.92
N ASP A 95 18.94 -3.48 -12.86
CA ASP A 95 18.90 -4.94 -12.76
C ASP A 95 17.52 -5.39 -12.27
N ARG A 96 16.71 -5.92 -13.18
CA ARG A 96 15.34 -6.33 -12.87
C ARG A 96 15.27 -7.51 -11.91
N LEU A 97 16.21 -8.44 -11.97
CA LEU A 97 16.25 -9.57 -11.04
C LEU A 97 16.56 -9.09 -9.62
N ALA A 98 17.50 -8.17 -9.48
CA ALA A 98 17.82 -7.58 -8.18
C ALA A 98 16.63 -6.78 -7.64
N ALA A 99 15.98 -6.00 -8.49
CA ALA A 99 14.79 -5.24 -8.12
C ALA A 99 13.66 -6.17 -7.66
N ARG A 100 13.41 -7.23 -8.42
CA ARG A 100 12.41 -8.23 -8.08
C ARG A 100 12.65 -8.85 -6.70
N ARG A 101 13.88 -9.29 -6.46
CA ARG A 101 14.25 -9.88 -5.16
C ARG A 101 14.03 -8.91 -4.02
N THR A 102 14.43 -7.67 -4.21
CA THR A 102 14.30 -6.63 -3.18
C THR A 102 12.83 -6.34 -2.89
N ILE A 103 12.01 -6.18 -3.91
CA ILE A 103 10.58 -5.88 -3.76
C ILE A 103 9.86 -7.02 -3.05
N LEU A 104 10.09 -8.25 -3.48
CA LEU A 104 9.43 -9.42 -2.87
C LEU A 104 9.92 -9.67 -1.46
N ARG A 105 11.20 -9.50 -1.21
CA ARG A 105 11.82 -9.81 0.07
C ARG A 105 11.49 -8.79 1.16
N TYR A 106 11.38 -7.51 0.81
CA TYR A 106 11.20 -6.47 1.81
C TYR A 106 9.79 -5.89 1.83
N PRO A 107 9.35 -5.00 0.94
CA PRO A 107 8.03 -4.42 1.11
C PRO A 107 6.90 -5.44 0.98
N VAL A 108 6.96 -6.34 0.02
CA VAL A 108 5.90 -7.35 -0.16
C VAL A 108 5.86 -8.28 1.05
N SER A 109 7.01 -8.83 1.45
CA SER A 109 7.07 -9.76 2.59
C SER A 109 6.59 -9.09 3.88
N VAL A 110 7.05 -7.88 4.16
CA VAL A 110 6.69 -7.17 5.39
C VAL A 110 5.19 -6.86 5.44
N LEU A 111 4.65 -6.31 4.36
CA LEU A 111 3.23 -5.95 4.31
C LEU A 111 2.32 -7.18 4.22
N ALA A 112 2.80 -8.27 3.62
CA ALA A 112 2.06 -9.54 3.60
C ALA A 112 1.96 -10.17 4.98
N LYS A 113 3.02 -10.09 5.77
CA LYS A 113 3.00 -10.57 7.17
C LYS A 113 1.99 -9.82 8.02
N LYS A 114 1.73 -8.58 7.68
CA LYS A 114 0.70 -7.75 8.34
C LYS A 114 -0.67 -7.93 7.70
N CYS A 115 -0.78 -8.80 6.72
CA CYS A 115 -2.01 -9.10 5.99
C CYS A 115 -2.55 -7.95 5.12
N PHE A 116 -1.75 -6.95 4.84
CA PHE A 116 -2.20 -5.82 4.01
C PHE A 116 -2.18 -6.15 2.53
N VAL A 117 -1.24 -6.99 2.10
CA VAL A 117 -1.13 -7.42 0.70
C VAL A 117 -1.02 -8.93 0.64
N VAL A 118 -1.28 -9.48 -0.54
CA VAL A 118 -1.18 -10.91 -0.83
C VAL A 118 -0.33 -11.07 -2.08
N TYR A 119 0.65 -11.96 -2.01
CA TYR A 119 1.45 -12.32 -3.18
C TYR A 119 0.96 -13.66 -3.72
N ASP A 120 0.51 -13.64 -4.97
CA ASP A 120 0.11 -14.84 -5.70
C ASP A 120 1.31 -15.27 -6.56
N LYS A 121 2.01 -16.29 -6.09
CA LYS A 121 3.20 -16.79 -6.75
C LYS A 121 2.90 -17.38 -8.13
N GLU A 122 1.76 -18.05 -8.26
CA GLU A 122 1.36 -18.67 -9.51
C GLU A 122 1.19 -17.66 -10.64
N HIS A 123 0.56 -16.52 -10.33
CA HIS A 123 0.30 -15.46 -11.30
C HIS A 123 1.31 -14.32 -11.21
N ASP A 124 2.26 -14.42 -10.29
CA ASP A 124 3.29 -13.39 -10.06
C ASP A 124 2.68 -12.01 -9.86
N THR A 125 1.65 -11.96 -9.02
CA THR A 125 0.83 -10.77 -8.80
C THR A 125 0.77 -10.43 -7.33
N VAL A 126 0.85 -9.14 -7.01
CA VAL A 126 0.64 -8.64 -5.66
C VAL A 126 -0.67 -7.88 -5.65
N SER A 127 -1.51 -8.17 -4.68
CA SER A 127 -2.82 -7.53 -4.54
C SER A 127 -3.00 -6.99 -3.13
N VAL A 128 -3.74 -5.91 -3.00
CA VAL A 128 -4.22 -5.46 -1.69
C VAL A 128 -5.16 -6.56 -1.17
N ASN A 129 -5.04 -6.89 0.12
CA ASN A 129 -5.91 -7.91 0.72
C ASN A 129 -7.37 -7.54 0.48
N SER A 130 -8.17 -8.53 0.09
CA SER A 130 -9.58 -8.30 -0.25
C SER A 130 -10.39 -7.64 0.88
N LEU A 131 -10.02 -7.88 2.13
CA LEU A 131 -10.69 -7.24 3.26
C LEU A 131 -10.48 -5.73 3.26
N LEU A 132 -9.33 -5.26 2.77
CA LEU A 132 -9.07 -3.84 2.57
C LEU A 132 -9.68 -3.36 1.26
N ALA A 133 -9.45 -4.09 0.19
CA ALA A 133 -9.90 -3.71 -1.14
C ALA A 133 -11.42 -3.56 -1.22
N ASN A 134 -12.14 -4.39 -0.47
CA ASN A 134 -13.61 -4.37 -0.44
C ASN A 134 -14.18 -3.40 0.60
N ASP A 135 -13.35 -2.83 1.44
CA ASP A 135 -13.78 -1.86 2.45
C ASP A 135 -13.73 -0.44 1.88
N ARG A 136 -14.41 -0.24 0.75
CA ARG A 136 -14.40 1.03 0.00
C ARG A 136 -14.97 2.20 0.79
N GLN A 137 -15.73 1.90 1.83
CA GLN A 137 -16.32 2.89 2.71
C GLN A 137 -15.26 3.54 3.61
N HIS A 138 -14.21 2.80 3.94
CA HIS A 138 -13.14 3.27 4.83
C HIS A 138 -11.79 3.38 4.14
N ILE A 139 -11.60 2.69 3.02
CA ILE A 139 -10.36 2.74 2.25
C ILE A 139 -10.57 3.63 1.04
N ASN A 140 -10.04 4.83 1.10
CA ASN A 140 -10.07 5.77 -0.02
C ASN A 140 -8.71 5.72 -0.71
N ALA A 141 -8.68 5.25 -1.96
CA ALA A 141 -7.43 5.09 -2.70
C ALA A 141 -6.68 6.42 -2.88
N SER A 142 -7.40 7.50 -3.11
CA SER A 142 -6.80 8.83 -3.24
C SER A 142 -6.11 9.25 -1.95
N TYR A 143 -6.76 9.02 -0.81
CA TYR A 143 -6.17 9.32 0.51
C TYR A 143 -4.92 8.47 0.75
N VAL A 144 -4.98 7.16 0.44
CA VAL A 144 -3.83 6.27 0.60
C VAL A 144 -2.66 6.76 -0.24
N ARG A 145 -2.91 7.12 -1.50
CA ARG A 145 -1.86 7.64 -2.37
C ARG A 145 -1.26 8.93 -1.81
N SER A 146 -2.11 9.87 -1.39
CA SER A 146 -1.64 11.14 -0.81
C SER A 146 -0.79 10.89 0.43
N ARG A 147 -1.22 9.97 1.28
CA ARG A 147 -0.49 9.65 2.50
C ARG A 147 0.86 8.99 2.18
N CYS A 148 0.91 8.12 1.18
CA CYS A 148 2.17 7.53 0.74
C CYS A 148 3.13 8.59 0.20
N MET A 149 2.63 9.57 -0.54
CA MET A 149 3.44 10.68 -1.02
C MET A 149 4.01 11.51 0.13
N GLU A 150 3.20 11.77 1.16
CA GLU A 150 3.67 12.46 2.36
C GLU A 150 4.76 11.66 3.08
N LEU A 151 4.59 10.35 3.19
CA LEU A 151 5.59 9.48 3.80
C LEU A 151 6.91 9.50 3.02
N LEU A 152 6.83 9.50 1.69
CA LEU A 152 8.01 9.60 0.84
C LEU A 152 8.69 10.95 0.99
N ASP A 153 7.93 12.04 0.98
CA ASP A 153 8.48 13.39 1.16
C ASP A 153 9.21 13.49 2.49
N LYS A 154 8.60 13.00 3.54
CA LYS A 154 9.20 12.99 4.87
C LYS A 154 10.48 12.15 4.89
N TYR A 155 10.43 10.96 4.28
CA TYR A 155 11.58 10.07 4.20
C TYR A 155 12.77 10.75 3.51
N TYR A 156 12.52 11.36 2.36
CA TYR A 156 13.59 12.01 1.61
C TYR A 156 14.11 13.28 2.27
N TYR A 157 13.22 14.00 2.96
CA TYR A 157 13.63 15.18 3.70
C TYR A 157 14.63 14.81 4.80
N THR A 158 14.39 13.71 5.50
CA THR A 158 15.29 13.26 6.57
C THR A 158 16.54 12.55 6.03
N ALA A 159 16.48 12.02 4.81
CA ALA A 159 17.61 11.32 4.18
C ALA A 159 18.62 12.29 3.55
N GLU A 160 18.18 13.48 3.22
CA GLU A 160 19.03 14.54 2.70
C GLU A 160 19.78 15.25 3.84
#